data_93792de5736b900269fdacd73235be3e
#
_entry.id   93792de5736b900269fdacd73235be3e
#
_cell.length_a   1.000
_cell.length_b   1.000
_cell.length_c   1.000
_cell.angle_alpha   90.00
_cell.angle_beta   90.00
_cell.angle_gamma   90.00
#
_symmetry.space_group_name_H-M   'P 1'
#
loop_
_entity.id
_entity.type
_entity.pdbx_description
1 polymer ?
#
loop_
_entity_poly.entity_id
_entity_poly.type
_entity_poly.pdbx_seq_one_letter_code
_entity_poly.pdbx_strand_id
1 'polypeptide(L)'
;MSVKIEPFHAIAISKVAHELKGQGASIIHMEFGQPSTGAPPAAIARAHAVLDSDPMGYWASEPLKARISQLYRDRYGVEVETDRLTLTAGASPALVLALASAFQPGAAIAFARPGYVAYRNTVKALHLTPIEIGCDAAVRFQLTADALAELDPAPAGVIIASPANPTGTIIPRDELAAIADVCKRRGIRIVSDEIYHGLTYVGPAHSILEFEPDAFVINSFSKYFSMAGWRLGWLVSPAHHAQVATAYMGNLFLMPP
;
A
#
# COMPACT_ATOMS: atom_id res chain seq x y z
N MET A 1 -7.73 9.75 26.39
CA MET A 1 -6.31 10.10 26.16
C MET A 1 -6.02 9.91 24.68
N SER A 2 -5.25 10.80 24.04
CA SER A 2 -4.83 10.64 22.64
C SER A 2 -3.84 9.49 22.51
N VAL A 3 -3.91 8.75 21.39
CA VAL A 3 -2.93 7.70 21.07
C VAL A 3 -1.59 8.37 20.77
N LYS A 4 -0.52 7.90 21.42
CA LYS A 4 0.84 8.37 21.14
C LYS A 4 1.33 7.74 19.83
N ILE A 5 1.56 8.58 18.82
CA ILE A 5 2.15 8.20 17.52
C ILE A 5 3.59 8.68 17.48
N GLU A 6 4.50 7.78 17.11
CA GLU A 6 5.91 8.14 16.95
C GLU A 6 6.12 9.00 15.68
N PRO A 7 7.01 10.01 15.73
CA PRO A 7 7.33 10.80 14.56
C PRO A 7 7.82 9.94 13.38
N PHE A 8 7.54 10.37 12.17
CA PHE A 8 8.12 9.77 10.98
C PHE A 8 9.54 10.30 10.79
N HIS A 9 10.52 9.59 11.37
CA HIS A 9 11.91 10.04 11.47
C HIS A 9 12.56 10.39 10.13
N ALA A 10 12.19 9.73 9.03
CA ALA A 10 12.70 10.07 7.70
C ALA A 10 12.41 11.52 7.30
N ILE A 11 11.23 12.07 7.68
CA ILE A 11 10.90 13.49 7.44
C ILE A 11 11.82 14.40 8.25
N ALA A 12 12.07 14.07 9.51
CA ALA A 12 12.94 14.86 10.38
C ALA A 12 14.39 14.84 9.85
N ILE A 13 14.89 13.67 9.45
CA ILE A 13 16.22 13.50 8.86
C ILE A 13 16.34 14.30 7.55
N SER A 14 15.32 14.23 6.69
CA SER A 14 15.30 14.98 5.42
C SER A 14 15.37 16.49 5.64
N LYS A 15 14.67 17.01 6.66
CA LYS A 15 14.78 18.42 7.03
C LYS A 15 16.21 18.82 7.38
N VAL A 16 16.87 18.06 8.25
CA VAL A 16 18.27 18.31 8.63
C VAL A 16 19.20 18.22 7.42
N ALA A 17 19.00 17.23 6.54
CA ALA A 17 19.79 17.07 5.32
C ALA A 17 19.66 18.30 4.39
N HIS A 18 18.45 18.82 4.22
CA HIS A 18 18.23 20.04 3.43
C HIS A 18 18.86 21.30 4.06
N GLU A 19 18.78 21.44 5.38
CA GLU A 19 19.43 22.53 6.12
C GLU A 19 20.96 22.51 5.92
N LEU A 20 21.60 21.34 6.08
CA LEU A 20 23.04 21.17 5.86
C LEU A 20 23.43 21.44 4.40
N LYS A 21 22.64 20.97 3.45
CA LYS A 21 22.86 21.24 2.03
C LYS A 21 22.76 22.73 1.71
N GLY A 22 21.81 23.43 2.33
CA GLY A 22 21.69 24.90 2.22
C GLY A 22 22.90 25.66 2.80
N GLN A 23 23.63 25.07 3.73
CA GLN A 23 24.88 25.56 4.29
C GLN A 23 26.13 25.18 3.46
N GLY A 24 25.93 24.53 2.30
CA GLY A 24 27.02 24.14 1.40
C GLY A 24 27.58 22.74 1.61
N ALA A 25 27.01 21.92 2.51
CA ALA A 25 27.46 20.54 2.70
C ALA A 25 27.06 19.67 1.49
N SER A 26 27.95 18.75 1.10
CA SER A 26 27.66 17.72 0.10
C SER A 26 26.85 16.60 0.75
N ILE A 27 25.56 16.50 0.44
CA ILE A 27 24.63 15.53 1.03
C ILE A 27 24.13 14.58 -0.04
N ILE A 28 24.23 13.27 0.23
CA ILE A 28 23.59 12.21 -0.52
C ILE A 28 22.32 11.79 0.25
N HIS A 29 21.16 12.06 -0.35
CA HIS A 29 19.87 11.73 0.26
C HIS A 29 19.56 10.22 0.12
N MET A 30 19.46 9.52 1.25
CA MET A 30 19.11 8.09 1.31
C MET A 30 17.99 7.83 2.34
N GLU A 31 17.42 8.88 2.93
CA GLU A 31 16.40 8.81 3.96
C GLU A 31 15.00 8.48 3.42
N PHE A 32 14.76 8.72 2.13
CA PHE A 32 13.53 8.36 1.43
C PHE A 32 13.79 7.45 0.24
N GLY A 33 13.06 6.34 0.18
CA GLY A 33 12.99 5.49 -1.01
C GLY A 33 12.04 6.09 -2.04
N GLN A 34 12.50 7.08 -2.81
CA GLN A 34 11.71 7.68 -3.89
C GLN A 34 12.46 7.58 -5.23
N PRO A 35 11.72 7.46 -6.36
CA PRO A 35 12.34 7.48 -7.68
C PRO A 35 13.11 8.78 -7.90
N SER A 36 14.28 8.68 -8.52
CA SER A 36 15.08 9.84 -8.96
C SER A 36 14.67 10.36 -10.35
N THR A 37 13.84 9.61 -11.07
CA THR A 37 13.29 9.97 -12.38
C THR A 37 11.99 10.75 -12.23
N GLY A 38 11.68 11.59 -13.21
CA GLY A 38 10.39 12.28 -13.29
C GLY A 38 9.26 11.36 -13.78
N ALA A 39 8.03 11.87 -13.73
CA ALA A 39 6.87 11.21 -14.32
C ALA A 39 7.06 10.99 -15.82
N PRO A 40 6.39 9.99 -16.44
CA PRO A 40 6.45 9.77 -17.87
C PRO A 40 6.08 11.03 -18.66
N PRO A 41 6.81 11.39 -19.73
CA PRO A 41 6.53 12.62 -20.50
C PRO A 41 5.09 12.73 -21.00
N ALA A 42 4.48 11.62 -21.40
CA ALA A 42 3.08 11.58 -21.82
C ALA A 42 2.11 11.95 -20.67
N ALA A 43 2.41 11.54 -19.42
CA ALA A 43 1.61 11.93 -18.26
C ALA A 43 1.72 13.44 -17.99
N ILE A 44 2.93 14.00 -18.08
CA ILE A 44 3.16 15.44 -17.91
C ILE A 44 2.41 16.23 -18.99
N ALA A 45 2.56 15.85 -20.26
CA ALA A 45 1.86 16.51 -21.37
C ALA A 45 0.33 16.44 -21.21
N ARG A 46 -0.19 15.30 -20.77
CA ARG A 46 -1.64 15.17 -20.51
C ARG A 46 -2.10 16.05 -19.36
N ALA A 47 -1.32 16.15 -18.27
CA ALA A 47 -1.64 17.02 -17.14
C ALA A 47 -1.73 18.49 -17.58
N HIS A 48 -0.77 19.00 -18.37
CA HIS A 48 -0.86 20.34 -18.94
C HIS A 48 -2.14 20.55 -19.74
N ALA A 49 -2.46 19.62 -20.65
CA ALA A 49 -3.67 19.72 -21.46
C ALA A 49 -4.96 19.71 -20.63
N VAL A 50 -4.99 18.95 -19.53
CA VAL A 50 -6.15 18.91 -18.62
C VAL A 50 -6.27 20.22 -17.85
N LEU A 51 -5.18 20.75 -17.30
CA LEU A 51 -5.18 22.03 -16.58
C LEU A 51 -5.70 23.21 -17.44
N ASP A 52 -5.45 23.16 -18.76
CA ASP A 52 -5.91 24.19 -19.69
C ASP A 52 -7.38 24.05 -20.11
N SER A 53 -7.99 22.87 -19.95
CA SER A 53 -9.29 22.57 -20.57
C SER A 53 -10.36 22.03 -19.62
N ASP A 54 -9.98 21.55 -18.45
CA ASP A 54 -10.90 20.91 -17.49
C ASP A 54 -11.10 21.81 -16.27
N PRO A 55 -12.33 22.03 -15.79
CA PRO A 55 -12.61 22.84 -14.61
C PRO A 55 -12.10 22.26 -13.30
N MET A 56 -11.50 21.05 -13.32
CA MET A 56 -10.90 20.38 -12.15
C MET A 56 -11.89 20.19 -10.99
N GLY A 57 -13.13 19.81 -11.30
CA GLY A 57 -14.16 19.50 -10.31
C GLY A 57 -13.93 18.16 -9.60
N TYR A 58 -14.69 17.91 -8.55
CA TYR A 58 -14.68 16.61 -7.86
C TYR A 58 -15.17 15.50 -8.80
N TRP A 59 -14.30 14.57 -9.11
CA TRP A 59 -14.62 13.49 -10.04
C TRP A 59 -13.82 12.21 -9.76
N ALA A 60 -14.53 11.07 -9.74
CA ALA A 60 -13.88 9.76 -9.75
C ALA A 60 -13.68 9.32 -11.21
N SER A 61 -12.44 9.21 -11.66
CA SER A 61 -12.11 8.88 -13.04
C SER A 61 -12.43 7.41 -13.38
N GLU A 62 -13.61 7.14 -13.91
CA GLU A 62 -13.97 5.80 -14.41
C GLU A 62 -13.01 5.30 -15.52
N PRO A 63 -12.55 6.14 -16.49
CA PRO A 63 -11.52 5.72 -17.42
C PRO A 63 -10.21 5.26 -16.74
N LEU A 64 -9.80 5.91 -15.66
CA LEU A 64 -8.60 5.47 -14.92
C LEU A 64 -8.84 4.15 -14.20
N LYS A 65 -10.00 3.95 -13.57
CA LYS A 65 -10.37 2.66 -12.96
C LYS A 65 -10.36 1.55 -14.00
N ALA A 66 -10.92 1.77 -15.18
CA ALA A 66 -10.91 0.80 -16.28
C ALA A 66 -9.47 0.45 -16.72
N ARG A 67 -8.56 1.43 -16.76
CA ARG A 67 -7.14 1.19 -17.07
C ARG A 67 -6.43 0.42 -15.96
N ILE A 68 -6.76 0.66 -14.68
CA ILE A 68 -6.23 -0.12 -13.55
C ILE A 68 -6.78 -1.55 -13.61
N SER A 69 -8.07 -1.76 -13.86
CA SER A 69 -8.65 -3.09 -14.07
C SER A 69 -7.92 -3.86 -15.19
N GLN A 70 -7.69 -3.20 -16.33
CA GLN A 70 -6.92 -3.78 -17.43
C GLN A 70 -5.47 -4.13 -17.01
N LEU A 71 -4.82 -3.31 -16.18
CA LEU A 71 -3.47 -3.59 -15.64
C LEU A 71 -3.44 -4.91 -14.86
N TYR A 72 -4.46 -5.18 -14.01
CA TYR A 72 -4.55 -6.45 -13.26
C TYR A 72 -4.74 -7.64 -14.19
N ARG A 73 -5.59 -7.51 -15.21
CA ARG A 73 -5.79 -8.55 -16.22
C ARG A 73 -4.51 -8.86 -16.98
N ASP A 74 -3.84 -7.82 -17.49
CA ASP A 74 -2.64 -7.96 -18.33
C ASP A 74 -1.44 -8.49 -17.54
N ARG A 75 -1.29 -8.09 -16.27
CA ARG A 75 -0.11 -8.40 -15.48
C ARG A 75 -0.24 -9.68 -14.65
N TYR A 76 -1.44 -9.95 -14.13
CA TYR A 76 -1.67 -11.05 -13.19
C TYR A 76 -2.72 -12.05 -13.65
N GLY A 77 -3.41 -11.80 -14.76
CA GLY A 77 -4.52 -12.64 -15.22
C GLY A 77 -5.76 -12.57 -14.29
N VAL A 78 -5.87 -11.50 -13.50
CA VAL A 78 -6.93 -11.33 -12.49
C VAL A 78 -7.95 -10.29 -12.98
N GLU A 79 -9.22 -10.64 -12.94
CA GLU A 79 -10.33 -9.71 -13.18
C GLU A 79 -10.64 -8.90 -11.91
N VAL A 80 -10.56 -7.57 -12.04
CA VAL A 80 -10.93 -6.63 -10.98
C VAL A 80 -12.00 -5.69 -11.55
N GLU A 81 -13.22 -5.82 -11.08
CA GLU A 81 -14.32 -4.95 -11.48
C GLU A 81 -14.05 -3.51 -11.00
N THR A 82 -14.47 -2.53 -11.81
CA THR A 82 -14.17 -1.10 -11.55
C THR A 82 -14.85 -0.57 -10.29
N ASP A 83 -15.95 -1.16 -9.86
CA ASP A 83 -16.65 -0.80 -8.62
C ASP A 83 -15.87 -1.24 -7.35
N ARG A 84 -14.97 -2.23 -7.48
CA ARG A 84 -14.02 -2.63 -6.41
C ARG A 84 -12.85 -1.66 -6.26
N LEU A 85 -12.64 -0.76 -7.23
CA LEU A 85 -11.54 0.19 -7.26
C LEU A 85 -11.95 1.53 -6.64
N THR A 86 -11.24 1.92 -5.59
CA THR A 86 -11.33 3.26 -4.99
C THR A 86 -10.03 4.01 -5.26
N LEU A 87 -10.11 5.11 -6.01
CA LEU A 87 -8.95 5.99 -6.23
C LEU A 87 -8.64 6.77 -4.95
N THR A 88 -7.36 6.94 -4.65
CA THR A 88 -6.89 7.55 -3.39
C THR A 88 -5.75 8.53 -3.64
N ALA A 89 -5.52 9.45 -2.70
CA ALA A 89 -4.38 10.38 -2.75
C ALA A 89 -3.04 9.67 -2.41
N GLY A 90 -2.73 8.57 -3.10
CA GLY A 90 -1.58 7.70 -2.90
C GLY A 90 -1.89 6.49 -2.02
N ALA A 91 -0.89 5.63 -1.79
CA ALA A 91 -1.03 4.40 -1.02
C ALA A 91 -1.32 4.63 0.48
N SER A 92 -0.87 5.73 1.07
CA SER A 92 -1.09 5.97 2.51
C SER A 92 -2.56 6.16 2.86
N PRO A 93 -3.36 7.00 2.16
CA PRO A 93 -4.82 7.02 2.34
C PRO A 93 -5.48 5.68 2.00
N ALA A 94 -4.99 4.92 1.01
CA ALA A 94 -5.52 3.59 0.71
C ALA A 94 -5.34 2.63 1.90
N LEU A 95 -4.18 2.67 2.58
CA LEU A 95 -3.95 1.90 3.81
C LEU A 95 -4.90 2.30 4.93
N VAL A 96 -5.06 3.61 5.18
CA VAL A 96 -6.00 4.12 6.18
C VAL A 96 -7.41 3.66 5.85
N LEU A 97 -7.82 3.78 4.60
CA LEU A 97 -9.15 3.41 4.13
C LEU A 97 -9.42 1.91 4.31
N ALA A 98 -8.48 1.04 3.90
CA ALA A 98 -8.58 -0.39 4.09
C ALA A 98 -8.73 -0.76 5.58
N LEU A 99 -7.84 -0.22 6.43
CA LEU A 99 -7.85 -0.54 7.86
C LEU A 99 -9.09 0.03 8.58
N ALA A 100 -9.45 1.29 8.31
CA ALA A 100 -10.58 1.94 8.98
C ALA A 100 -11.93 1.32 8.59
N SER A 101 -12.08 0.89 7.33
CA SER A 101 -13.34 0.31 6.85
C SER A 101 -13.50 -1.17 7.17
N ALA A 102 -12.39 -1.93 7.29
CA ALA A 102 -12.42 -3.37 7.44
C ALA A 102 -12.37 -3.87 8.89
N PHE A 103 -11.88 -3.05 9.83
CA PHE A 103 -11.61 -3.50 11.20
C PHE A 103 -12.26 -2.59 12.26
N GLN A 104 -12.73 -3.22 13.33
CA GLN A 104 -13.24 -2.49 14.50
C GLN A 104 -12.10 -2.04 15.42
N PRO A 105 -12.25 -0.96 16.19
CA PRO A 105 -11.28 -0.55 17.19
C PRO A 105 -10.90 -1.71 18.13
N GLY A 106 -9.60 -1.82 18.43
CA GLY A 106 -9.04 -2.92 19.22
C GLY A 106 -8.65 -4.16 18.44
N ALA A 107 -9.10 -4.32 17.20
CA ALA A 107 -8.76 -5.47 16.38
C ALA A 107 -7.22 -5.59 16.19
N ALA A 108 -6.72 -6.81 16.29
CA ALA A 108 -5.29 -7.11 16.15
C ALA A 108 -4.90 -7.24 14.68
N ILE A 109 -3.84 -6.53 14.28
CA ILE A 109 -3.31 -6.51 12.91
C ILE A 109 -1.84 -6.93 12.94
N ALA A 110 -1.52 -8.04 12.28
CA ALA A 110 -0.17 -8.58 12.18
C ALA A 110 0.57 -8.01 10.97
N PHE A 111 1.89 -7.87 11.08
CA PHE A 111 2.79 -7.51 9.97
C PHE A 111 4.25 -7.85 10.31
N ALA A 112 5.10 -7.95 9.28
CA ALA A 112 6.52 -8.27 9.43
C ALA A 112 7.31 -7.14 10.13
N ARG A 113 8.33 -7.55 10.89
CA ARG A 113 9.41 -6.69 11.39
C ARG A 113 10.77 -7.35 11.05
N PRO A 114 11.66 -6.68 10.29
CA PRO A 114 11.56 -5.29 9.79
C PRO A 114 10.45 -5.10 8.76
N GLY A 115 9.86 -3.90 8.72
CA GLY A 115 8.78 -3.55 7.83
C GLY A 115 8.59 -2.02 7.75
N TYR A 116 7.70 -1.57 6.90
CA TYR A 116 7.43 -0.15 6.74
C TYR A 116 6.85 0.44 8.02
N VAL A 117 7.57 1.40 8.61
CA VAL A 117 7.27 1.96 9.95
C VAL A 117 5.86 2.55 10.05
N ALA A 118 5.29 3.03 8.93
CA ALA A 118 3.95 3.60 8.93
C ALA A 118 2.86 2.56 9.24
N TYR A 119 3.06 1.27 9.01
CA TYR A 119 2.05 0.26 9.35
C TYR A 119 1.72 0.31 10.84
N ARG A 120 2.73 0.21 11.71
CA ARG A 120 2.56 0.29 13.16
C ARG A 120 1.84 1.58 13.57
N ASN A 121 2.29 2.71 13.04
CA ASN A 121 1.76 4.01 13.41
C ASN A 121 0.33 4.19 12.92
N THR A 122 0.00 3.76 11.71
CA THR A 122 -1.36 3.82 11.16
C THR A 122 -2.31 2.89 11.95
N VAL A 123 -1.87 1.66 12.23
CA VAL A 123 -2.64 0.71 13.06
C VAL A 123 -2.96 1.34 14.42
N LYS A 124 -1.97 1.92 15.11
CA LYS A 124 -2.19 2.62 16.39
C LYS A 124 -3.10 3.85 16.25
N ALA A 125 -2.91 4.67 15.22
CA ALA A 125 -3.69 5.89 14.99
C ALA A 125 -5.19 5.58 14.78
N LEU A 126 -5.49 4.42 14.23
CA LEU A 126 -6.85 3.91 14.04
C LEU A 126 -7.38 3.12 15.24
N HIS A 127 -6.73 3.19 16.40
CA HIS A 127 -7.08 2.45 17.59
C HIS A 127 -7.11 0.91 17.39
N LEU A 128 -6.32 0.41 16.44
CA LEU A 128 -6.09 -1.02 16.24
C LEU A 128 -4.86 -1.48 17.05
N THR A 129 -4.71 -2.79 17.24
CA THR A 129 -3.62 -3.38 18.01
C THR A 129 -2.56 -3.96 17.08
N PRO A 130 -1.31 -3.43 17.02
CA PRO A 130 -0.27 -3.96 16.17
C PRO A 130 0.35 -5.24 16.76
N ILE A 131 0.51 -6.28 15.92
CA ILE A 131 1.28 -7.49 16.21
C ILE A 131 2.47 -7.52 15.23
N GLU A 132 3.67 -7.24 15.74
CA GLU A 132 4.90 -7.25 14.96
C GLU A 132 5.54 -8.64 15.02
N ILE A 133 5.60 -9.34 13.89
CA ILE A 133 6.22 -10.66 13.78
C ILE A 133 7.66 -10.48 13.35
N GLY A 134 8.60 -10.95 14.20
CA GLY A 134 10.03 -10.90 13.87
C GLY A 134 10.35 -11.84 12.71
N CYS A 135 10.85 -11.28 11.62
CA CYS A 135 11.27 -12.02 10.43
C CYS A 135 12.76 -11.75 10.20
N ASP A 136 13.57 -12.80 10.23
CA ASP A 136 15.01 -12.74 10.04
C ASP A 136 15.45 -13.14 8.62
N ALA A 137 16.75 -13.29 8.44
CA ALA A 137 17.33 -13.67 7.15
C ALA A 137 16.94 -15.09 6.72
N ALA A 138 16.63 -16.00 7.64
CA ALA A 138 16.24 -17.38 7.31
C ALA A 138 14.92 -17.41 6.55
N VAL A 139 14.00 -16.50 6.87
CA VAL A 139 12.73 -16.29 6.16
C VAL A 139 12.77 -15.10 5.20
N ARG A 140 13.99 -14.65 4.83
CA ARG A 140 14.21 -13.52 3.91
C ARG A 140 13.50 -12.24 4.35
N PHE A 141 13.36 -12.02 5.65
CA PHE A 141 12.66 -10.88 6.25
C PHE A 141 11.18 -10.74 5.82
N GLN A 142 10.54 -11.85 5.42
CA GLN A 142 9.14 -11.88 5.01
C GLN A 142 8.30 -12.72 5.97
N LEU A 143 7.00 -12.40 6.04
CA LEU A 143 6.03 -13.25 6.72
C LEU A 143 5.95 -14.61 6.03
N THR A 144 5.74 -15.64 6.83
CA THR A 144 5.49 -17.01 6.36
C THR A 144 4.11 -17.49 6.78
N ALA A 145 3.59 -18.47 6.06
CA ALA A 145 2.34 -19.13 6.40
C ALA A 145 2.41 -19.79 7.79
N ASP A 146 3.56 -20.43 8.10
CA ASP A 146 3.78 -21.06 9.40
C ASP A 146 3.73 -20.04 10.54
N ALA A 147 4.43 -18.90 10.41
CA ALA A 147 4.39 -17.85 11.42
C ALA A 147 2.98 -17.30 11.66
N LEU A 148 2.15 -17.23 10.62
CA LEU A 148 0.75 -16.83 10.76
C LEU A 148 -0.12 -17.95 11.35
N ALA A 149 0.19 -19.22 11.05
CA ALA A 149 -0.52 -20.37 11.62
C ALA A 149 -0.31 -20.53 13.12
N GLU A 150 0.86 -20.15 13.63
CA GLU A 150 1.25 -20.29 15.05
C GLU A 150 0.69 -19.18 15.96
N LEU A 151 0.17 -18.08 15.40
CA LEU A 151 -0.38 -16.98 16.22
C LEU A 151 -1.64 -17.44 16.97
N ASP A 152 -1.63 -17.31 18.28
CA ASP A 152 -2.78 -17.60 19.14
C ASP A 152 -2.97 -16.47 20.16
N PRO A 153 -4.11 -15.77 20.17
CA PRO A 153 -5.23 -15.89 19.21
C PRO A 153 -4.87 -15.42 17.81
N ALA A 154 -5.61 -15.90 16.80
CA ALA A 154 -5.47 -15.41 15.43
C ALA A 154 -5.74 -13.90 15.35
N PRO A 155 -4.93 -13.11 14.63
CA PRO A 155 -5.21 -11.70 14.43
C PRO A 155 -6.44 -11.51 13.51
N ALA A 156 -7.12 -10.37 13.64
CA ALA A 156 -8.24 -10.04 12.77
C ALA A 156 -7.80 -9.77 11.32
N GLY A 157 -6.56 -9.28 11.16
CA GLY A 157 -5.99 -9.01 9.85
C GLY A 157 -4.48 -9.10 9.82
N VAL A 158 -3.93 -9.17 8.61
CA VAL A 158 -2.50 -9.14 8.33
C VAL A 158 -2.19 -8.13 7.23
N ILE A 159 -1.13 -7.34 7.40
CA ILE A 159 -0.55 -6.52 6.33
C ILE A 159 0.65 -7.26 5.79
N ILE A 160 0.63 -7.58 4.50
CA ILE A 160 1.77 -8.14 3.76
C ILE A 160 2.30 -7.11 2.77
N ALA A 161 3.61 -7.09 2.53
CA ALA A 161 4.25 -6.22 1.55
C ALA A 161 5.25 -7.02 0.72
N SER A 162 5.04 -7.09 -0.57
CA SER A 162 5.91 -7.83 -1.50
C SER A 162 5.94 -7.14 -2.87
N PRO A 163 7.08 -6.52 -3.24
CA PRO A 163 8.34 -6.36 -2.50
C PRO A 163 8.20 -5.53 -1.23
N ALA A 164 8.98 -5.85 -0.19
CA ALA A 164 8.90 -5.20 1.12
C ALA A 164 9.80 -3.96 1.23
N ASN A 165 9.37 -2.98 1.98
CA ASN A 165 10.18 -1.88 2.49
C ASN A 165 10.49 -2.16 3.98
N PRO A 166 11.78 -2.18 4.43
CA PRO A 166 12.98 -1.69 3.72
C PRO A 166 13.80 -2.79 3.02
N THR A 167 13.41 -4.04 3.08
CA THR A 167 14.28 -5.18 2.75
C THR A 167 14.41 -5.47 1.24
N GLY A 168 13.45 -4.99 0.42
CA GLY A 168 13.41 -5.26 -1.02
C GLY A 168 13.10 -6.72 -1.38
N THR A 169 12.82 -7.56 -0.39
CA THR A 169 12.56 -8.98 -0.58
C THR A 169 11.14 -9.24 -1.10
N ILE A 170 10.97 -10.34 -1.84
CA ILE A 170 9.69 -10.76 -2.44
C ILE A 170 9.23 -12.04 -1.76
N ILE A 171 7.94 -12.14 -1.46
CA ILE A 171 7.31 -13.40 -1.05
C ILE A 171 7.22 -14.30 -2.30
N PRO A 172 7.76 -15.54 -2.29
CA PRO A 172 7.61 -16.47 -3.39
C PRO A 172 6.14 -16.79 -3.65
N ARG A 173 5.84 -17.16 -4.91
CA ARG A 173 4.46 -17.46 -5.33
C ARG A 173 3.79 -18.51 -4.44
N ASP A 174 4.49 -19.60 -4.18
CA ASP A 174 3.92 -20.70 -3.39
C ASP A 174 3.72 -20.32 -1.92
N GLU A 175 4.62 -19.50 -1.36
CA GLU A 175 4.48 -18.98 -0.02
C GLU A 175 3.31 -17.97 0.07
N LEU A 176 3.12 -17.13 -0.95
CA LEU A 176 2.00 -16.21 -1.00
C LEU A 176 0.65 -16.97 -1.06
N ALA A 177 0.61 -18.07 -1.82
CA ALA A 177 -0.55 -18.96 -1.87
C ALA A 177 -0.80 -19.63 -0.50
N ALA A 178 0.26 -20.10 0.18
CA ALA A 178 0.15 -20.70 1.50
C ALA A 178 -0.32 -19.69 2.55
N ILE A 179 0.16 -18.45 2.51
CA ILE A 179 -0.31 -17.35 3.37
C ILE A 179 -1.81 -17.11 3.14
N ALA A 180 -2.26 -17.03 1.88
CA ALA A 180 -3.67 -16.85 1.55
C ALA A 180 -4.54 -17.96 2.12
N ASP A 181 -4.11 -19.22 1.98
CA ASP A 181 -4.81 -20.39 2.48
C ASP A 181 -4.90 -20.41 4.03
N VAL A 182 -3.80 -20.12 4.74
CA VAL A 182 -3.80 -20.01 6.20
C VAL A 182 -4.74 -18.88 6.65
N CYS A 183 -4.68 -17.72 6.02
CA CYS A 183 -5.53 -16.59 6.36
C CYS A 183 -7.02 -16.92 6.16
N LYS A 184 -7.35 -17.57 5.05
CA LYS A 184 -8.71 -18.02 4.75
C LYS A 184 -9.23 -19.01 5.80
N ARG A 185 -8.46 -20.04 6.14
CA ARG A 185 -8.85 -21.04 7.15
C ARG A 185 -9.03 -20.42 8.53
N ARG A 186 -8.24 -19.39 8.89
CA ARG A 186 -8.25 -18.76 10.20
C ARG A 186 -9.12 -17.50 10.29
N GLY A 187 -9.79 -17.11 9.19
CA GLY A 187 -10.60 -15.90 9.14
C GLY A 187 -9.81 -14.59 9.27
N ILE A 188 -8.53 -14.60 8.86
CA ILE A 188 -7.64 -13.44 8.89
C ILE A 188 -7.81 -12.66 7.58
N ARG A 189 -8.22 -11.39 7.65
CA ARG A 189 -8.31 -10.54 6.46
C ARG A 189 -6.94 -10.09 6.00
N ILE A 190 -6.69 -10.13 4.69
CA ILE A 190 -5.41 -9.71 4.11
C ILE A 190 -5.51 -8.29 3.57
N VAL A 191 -4.52 -7.45 3.92
CA VAL A 191 -4.24 -6.17 3.30
C VAL A 191 -2.86 -6.28 2.66
N SER A 192 -2.80 -6.35 1.33
CA SER A 192 -1.56 -6.48 0.56
C SER A 192 -1.10 -5.12 0.06
N ASP A 193 0.09 -4.72 0.47
CA ASP A 193 0.77 -3.52 -0.06
C ASP A 193 1.64 -3.92 -1.25
N GLU A 194 1.15 -3.61 -2.45
CA GLU A 194 1.77 -3.96 -3.72
C GLU A 194 2.42 -2.75 -4.42
N ILE A 195 2.72 -1.70 -3.64
CA ILE A 195 3.24 -0.42 -4.17
C ILE A 195 4.53 -0.56 -4.99
N TYR A 196 5.33 -1.60 -4.74
CA TYR A 196 6.59 -1.83 -5.44
C TYR A 196 6.50 -2.82 -6.61
N HIS A 197 5.30 -3.28 -6.98
CA HIS A 197 5.10 -4.12 -8.14
C HIS A 197 5.62 -3.45 -9.42
N GLY A 198 6.38 -4.21 -10.21
CA GLY A 198 7.09 -3.72 -11.38
C GLY A 198 8.54 -3.30 -11.11
N LEU A 199 8.96 -3.11 -9.85
CA LEU A 199 10.33 -2.81 -9.44
C LEU A 199 11.00 -4.07 -8.90
N THR A 200 11.09 -5.12 -9.72
CA THR A 200 11.67 -6.41 -9.34
C THR A 200 12.78 -6.80 -10.30
N TYR A 201 13.85 -7.43 -9.78
CA TYR A 201 15.05 -7.80 -10.54
C TYR A 201 15.26 -9.31 -10.62
N VAL A 202 14.56 -10.08 -9.80
CA VAL A 202 14.73 -11.54 -9.68
C VAL A 202 13.54 -12.34 -10.21
N GLY A 203 12.53 -11.66 -10.73
CA GLY A 203 11.30 -12.26 -11.24
C GLY A 203 10.09 -11.36 -10.99
N PRO A 204 8.92 -11.70 -11.50
CA PRO A 204 7.70 -10.94 -11.26
C PRO A 204 7.26 -11.05 -9.80
N ALA A 205 6.69 -9.96 -9.26
CA ALA A 205 5.90 -10.04 -8.05
C ALA A 205 4.49 -10.53 -8.41
N HIS A 206 3.90 -11.34 -7.52
CA HIS A 206 2.56 -11.88 -7.66
C HIS A 206 1.57 -11.07 -6.83
N SER A 207 0.40 -10.76 -7.40
CA SER A 207 -0.67 -10.14 -6.63
C SER A 207 -1.33 -11.17 -5.72
N ILE A 208 -1.66 -10.77 -4.49
CA ILE A 208 -2.45 -11.62 -3.58
C ILE A 208 -3.79 -12.03 -4.20
N LEU A 209 -4.34 -11.21 -5.10
CA LEU A 209 -5.62 -11.48 -5.78
C LEU A 209 -5.58 -12.72 -6.69
N GLU A 210 -4.39 -13.23 -7.05
CA GLU A 210 -4.24 -14.52 -7.74
C GLU A 210 -4.66 -15.70 -6.85
N PHE A 211 -4.66 -15.53 -5.52
CA PHE A 211 -4.88 -16.58 -4.52
C PHE A 211 -6.07 -16.30 -3.59
N GLU A 212 -6.30 -15.03 -3.26
CA GLU A 212 -7.39 -14.60 -2.40
C GLU A 212 -8.11 -13.38 -3.00
N PRO A 213 -9.19 -13.63 -3.78
CA PRO A 213 -9.96 -12.55 -4.42
C PRO A 213 -10.58 -11.55 -3.45
N ASP A 214 -10.80 -11.96 -2.19
CA ASP A 214 -11.37 -11.13 -1.13
C ASP A 214 -10.31 -10.41 -0.28
N ALA A 215 -9.07 -10.30 -0.76
CA ALA A 215 -8.07 -9.46 -0.15
C ALA A 215 -8.26 -7.97 -0.50
N PHE A 216 -7.81 -7.10 0.40
CA PHE A 216 -7.58 -5.68 0.08
C PHE A 216 -6.20 -5.54 -0.56
N VAL A 217 -6.11 -4.77 -1.65
CA VAL A 217 -4.82 -4.47 -2.28
C VAL A 217 -4.61 -2.97 -2.36
N ILE A 218 -3.44 -2.53 -1.91
CA ILE A 218 -2.99 -1.15 -1.94
C ILE A 218 -1.92 -0.99 -3.01
N ASN A 219 -2.07 0.01 -3.86
CA ASN A 219 -1.04 0.36 -4.83
C ASN A 219 -1.06 1.86 -5.16
N SER A 220 -0.07 2.36 -5.89
CA SER A 220 -0.05 3.76 -6.30
C SER A 220 0.85 4.01 -7.52
N PHE A 221 0.74 5.23 -8.06
CA PHE A 221 1.63 5.73 -9.11
C PHE A 221 2.97 6.25 -8.57
N SER A 222 3.17 6.24 -7.24
CA SER A 222 4.32 6.86 -6.58
C SER A 222 5.65 6.23 -6.92
N LYS A 223 5.74 4.90 -7.12
CA LYS A 223 7.02 4.18 -7.22
C LYS A 223 7.33 3.77 -8.64
N TYR A 224 6.69 2.73 -9.16
CA TYR A 224 6.94 2.25 -10.52
C TYR A 224 6.77 3.33 -11.60
N PHE A 225 5.78 4.19 -11.45
CA PHE A 225 5.49 5.25 -12.42
C PHE A 225 6.23 6.56 -12.15
N SER A 226 7.09 6.63 -11.13
CA SER A 226 7.85 7.85 -10.75
C SER A 226 6.99 9.09 -10.49
N MET A 227 5.78 8.90 -9.97
CA MET A 227 4.81 9.96 -9.74
C MET A 227 4.55 10.20 -8.24
N ALA A 228 5.58 10.15 -7.39
CA ALA A 228 5.43 10.25 -5.94
C ALA A 228 4.72 11.54 -5.48
N GLY A 229 5.07 12.68 -6.06
CA GLY A 229 4.49 13.99 -5.75
C GLY A 229 3.08 14.21 -6.30
N TRP A 230 2.61 13.38 -7.23
CA TRP A 230 1.29 13.51 -7.86
C TRP A 230 0.15 13.04 -6.94
N ARG A 231 0.48 12.34 -5.87
CA ARG A 231 -0.46 11.86 -4.86
C ARG A 231 -1.64 11.08 -5.46
N LEU A 232 -1.36 10.08 -6.28
CA LEU A 232 -2.37 9.23 -6.89
C LEU A 232 -2.09 7.75 -6.61
N GLY A 233 -3.12 7.03 -6.18
CA GLY A 233 -3.08 5.61 -5.89
C GLY A 233 -4.47 4.99 -5.92
N TRP A 234 -4.56 3.73 -5.52
CA TRP A 234 -5.83 3.03 -5.46
C TRP A 234 -5.86 1.95 -4.40
N LEU A 235 -7.06 1.63 -3.98
CA LEU A 235 -7.42 0.48 -3.18
C LEU A 235 -8.29 -0.45 -4.02
N VAL A 236 -7.95 -1.74 -4.08
CA VAL A 236 -8.88 -2.79 -4.48
C VAL A 236 -9.51 -3.34 -3.21
N SER A 237 -10.83 -3.35 -3.14
CA SER A 237 -11.59 -3.91 -2.01
C SER A 237 -12.24 -5.25 -2.39
N PRO A 238 -12.51 -6.14 -1.41
CA PRO A 238 -13.43 -7.25 -1.62
C PRO A 238 -14.76 -6.76 -2.21
N ALA A 239 -15.37 -7.53 -3.10
CA ALA A 239 -16.60 -7.11 -3.77
C ALA A 239 -17.72 -6.73 -2.76
N HIS A 240 -17.88 -7.54 -1.70
CA HIS A 240 -18.85 -7.29 -0.63
C HIS A 240 -18.52 -6.08 0.25
N HIS A 241 -17.31 -5.51 0.13
CA HIS A 241 -16.81 -4.38 0.94
C HIS A 241 -16.64 -3.09 0.14
N ALA A 242 -16.76 -3.14 -1.18
CA ALA A 242 -16.47 -2.01 -2.08
C ALA A 242 -17.31 -0.77 -1.77
N GLN A 243 -18.61 -0.94 -1.51
CA GLN A 243 -19.49 0.18 -1.15
C GLN A 243 -19.10 0.84 0.19
N VAL A 244 -18.67 0.04 1.17
CA VAL A 244 -18.21 0.57 2.47
C VAL A 244 -16.93 1.39 2.26
N ALA A 245 -15.95 0.87 1.52
CA ALA A 245 -14.71 1.58 1.20
C ALA A 245 -14.99 2.90 0.47
N THR A 246 -15.90 2.90 -0.52
CA THR A 246 -16.31 4.10 -1.25
C THR A 246 -16.98 5.12 -0.33
N ALA A 247 -17.84 4.68 0.60
CA ALA A 247 -18.48 5.57 1.57
C ALA A 247 -17.46 6.21 2.51
N TYR A 248 -16.50 5.44 3.01
CA TYR A 248 -15.39 5.97 3.82
C TYR A 248 -14.54 6.96 3.03
N MET A 249 -14.18 6.65 1.77
CA MET A 249 -13.42 7.54 0.91
C MET A 249 -14.13 8.89 0.75
N GLY A 250 -15.40 8.88 0.38
CA GLY A 250 -16.18 10.09 0.17
C GLY A 250 -16.31 10.99 1.42
N ASN A 251 -16.39 10.38 2.60
CA ASN A 251 -16.55 11.13 3.86
C ASN A 251 -15.22 11.58 4.49
N LEU A 252 -14.13 10.84 4.30
CA LEU A 252 -12.85 11.15 4.94
C LEU A 252 -11.90 11.96 4.04
N PHE A 253 -11.96 11.76 2.72
CA PHE A 253 -10.98 12.30 1.77
C PHE A 253 -11.59 13.00 0.57
N LEU A 254 -12.90 12.88 0.34
CA LEU A 254 -13.61 13.28 -0.89
C LEU A 254 -13.10 12.50 -2.10
N MET A 255 -12.17 13.11 -2.87
CA MET A 255 -11.58 12.54 -4.09
C MET A 255 -10.07 12.81 -4.09
N PRO A 256 -9.27 11.98 -4.77
CA PRO A 256 -7.87 12.32 -5.05
C PRO A 256 -7.80 13.51 -6.00
N PRO A 257 -6.65 14.20 -6.06
CA PRO A 257 -6.42 15.30 -6.97
C PRO A 257 -6.43 14.87 -8.43
#